data_156b4a1adfbef17369a07ab0d949e827
#
_entry.id   156b4a1adfbef17369a07ab0d949e827
#
_cell.length_a   1.000
_cell.length_b   1.000
_cell.length_c   1.000
_cell.angle_alpha   90.00
_cell.angle_beta   90.00
_cell.angle_gamma   90.00
#
_symmetry.space_group_name_H-M   'P 1'
#
loop_
_entity.id
_entity.type
_entity.pdbx_description
1 polymer ?
#
loop_
_entity_poly.entity_id
_entity_poly.type
_entity_poly.pdbx_seq_one_letter_code
_entity_poly.pdbx_strand_id
1 'polypeptide(L)'
;MVKHFDHLTIVVRDTERAKALFAVLGFKEAMSVTIAGEPFASYMGVPGIEAEHVTLVLEDVSPRTEIQLLRYRHPEPLPDPHIRDLNKLGMNHICFAVSDIEAEVAKLKANGFQTRNEIMDFHSRKLVFIDGPEGVTVELSQWH
;
A
#
# COMPACT_ATOMS: atom_id res chain seq x y z
N MET A 1 -8.95 -24.23 -1.40
CA MET A 1 -9.58 -23.23 -0.52
C MET A 1 -8.54 -22.17 -0.14
N VAL A 2 -8.89 -20.88 -0.23
CA VAL A 2 -8.03 -19.79 0.23
C VAL A 2 -7.83 -19.88 1.74
N LYS A 3 -6.62 -19.71 2.22
CA LYS A 3 -6.30 -19.77 3.66
C LYS A 3 -6.39 -18.37 4.31
N HIS A 4 -5.81 -17.37 3.69
CA HIS A 4 -5.82 -15.98 4.15
C HIS A 4 -5.38 -15.05 3.02
N PHE A 5 -5.52 -13.77 3.23
CA PHE A 5 -4.93 -12.75 2.36
C PHE A 5 -3.42 -12.73 2.59
N ASP A 6 -2.63 -12.94 1.54
CA ASP A 6 -1.17 -13.05 1.66
C ASP A 6 -0.49 -11.68 1.59
N HIS A 7 -0.61 -10.98 0.46
CA HIS A 7 -0.01 -9.67 0.28
C HIS A 7 -0.72 -8.83 -0.78
N LEU A 8 -0.46 -7.54 -0.75
CA LEU A 8 -0.77 -6.59 -1.81
C LEU A 8 0.54 -6.03 -2.35
N THR A 9 0.65 -5.91 -3.67
CA THR A 9 1.81 -5.31 -4.33
C THR A 9 1.42 -3.99 -4.97
N ILE A 10 2.22 -2.96 -4.74
CA ILE A 10 2.04 -1.61 -5.30
C ILE A 10 3.28 -1.28 -6.12
N VAL A 11 3.09 -0.86 -7.36
CA VAL A 11 4.17 -0.31 -8.17
C VAL A 11 4.35 1.16 -7.82
N VAL A 12 5.58 1.54 -7.47
CA VAL A 12 5.91 2.89 -6.99
C VAL A 12 7.12 3.46 -7.74
N ARG A 13 7.18 4.80 -7.87
CA ARG A 13 8.39 5.51 -8.29
C ARG A 13 9.21 5.96 -7.09
N ASP A 14 8.55 6.37 -6.02
CA ASP A 14 9.18 6.85 -4.78
C ASP A 14 9.03 5.79 -3.69
N THR A 15 10.00 4.89 -3.65
CA THR A 15 10.04 3.80 -2.67
C THR A 15 10.16 4.32 -1.24
N GLU A 16 10.99 5.36 -1.02
CA GLU A 16 11.24 5.87 0.34
C GLU A 16 9.98 6.52 0.93
N ARG A 17 9.23 7.27 0.11
CA ARG A 17 7.96 7.85 0.57
C ARG A 17 6.91 6.78 0.86
N ALA A 18 6.83 5.74 0.04
CA ALA A 18 5.93 4.61 0.28
C ALA A 18 6.29 3.87 1.58
N LYS A 19 7.58 3.58 1.78
CA LYS A 19 8.08 2.98 3.04
C LYS A 19 7.72 3.84 4.26
N ALA A 20 7.89 5.15 4.14
CA ALA A 20 7.60 6.08 5.24
C ALA A 20 6.13 6.07 5.64
N LEU A 21 5.21 6.04 4.65
CA LEU A 21 3.77 5.92 4.93
C LEU A 21 3.46 4.65 5.69
N PHE A 22 3.89 3.52 5.18
CA PHE A 22 3.60 2.22 5.81
C PHE A 22 4.32 2.06 7.15
N ALA A 23 5.48 2.70 7.35
CA ALA A 23 6.16 2.73 8.65
C ALA A 23 5.31 3.43 9.71
N VAL A 24 4.63 4.54 9.37
CA VAL A 24 3.70 5.21 10.30
C VAL A 24 2.57 4.26 10.71
N LEU A 25 2.12 3.39 9.79
CA LEU A 25 1.08 2.39 10.06
C LEU A 25 1.62 1.13 10.76
N GLY A 26 2.91 1.07 11.08
CA GLY A 26 3.52 -0.04 11.82
C GLY A 26 4.23 -1.09 10.98
N PHE A 27 4.29 -0.94 9.66
CA PHE A 27 5.01 -1.87 8.80
C PHE A 27 6.51 -1.65 8.86
N LYS A 28 7.27 -2.73 8.84
CA LYS A 28 8.73 -2.73 8.80
C LYS A 28 9.25 -3.42 7.57
N GLU A 29 10.36 -2.92 7.02
CA GLU A 29 11.05 -3.57 5.91
C GLU A 29 11.66 -4.89 6.38
N ALA A 30 11.27 -5.98 5.73
CA ALA A 30 11.80 -7.31 5.99
C ALA A 30 12.84 -7.73 4.96
N MET A 31 12.70 -7.28 3.70
CA MET A 31 13.58 -7.66 2.61
C MET A 31 13.55 -6.61 1.51
N SER A 32 14.70 -6.45 0.82
CA SER A 32 14.80 -5.69 -0.42
C SER A 32 15.74 -6.45 -1.36
N VAL A 33 15.26 -6.76 -2.56
CA VAL A 33 16.02 -7.47 -3.59
C VAL A 33 15.77 -6.86 -4.95
N THR A 34 16.74 -6.99 -5.86
CA THR A 34 16.52 -6.69 -7.27
C THR A 34 16.03 -7.94 -7.97
N ILE A 35 14.94 -7.85 -8.71
CA ILE A 35 14.46 -8.90 -9.61
C ILE A 35 14.80 -8.49 -11.05
N ALA A 36 15.36 -9.41 -11.83
CA ALA A 36 15.74 -9.16 -13.21
C ALA A 36 15.79 -10.47 -14.00
N GLY A 37 15.49 -10.40 -15.31
CA GLY A 37 15.55 -11.56 -16.20
C GLY A 37 14.58 -12.67 -15.82
N GLU A 38 14.97 -13.92 -16.07
CA GLU A 38 14.18 -15.09 -15.74
C GLU A 38 14.45 -15.59 -14.31
N PRO A 39 13.45 -16.16 -13.60
CA PRO A 39 12.11 -16.48 -14.09
C PRO A 39 11.09 -15.32 -14.06
N PHE A 40 11.49 -14.14 -13.59
CA PHE A 40 10.57 -13.02 -13.32
C PHE A 40 9.90 -12.49 -14.57
N ALA A 41 10.65 -12.37 -15.68
CA ALA A 41 10.10 -11.87 -16.94
C ALA A 41 8.94 -12.73 -17.45
N SER A 42 9.10 -14.05 -17.43
CA SER A 42 8.04 -14.98 -17.84
C SER A 42 6.90 -15.02 -16.83
N TYR A 43 7.20 -15.02 -15.55
CA TYR A 43 6.18 -15.06 -14.49
C TYR A 43 5.28 -13.81 -14.50
N MET A 44 5.89 -12.64 -14.63
CA MET A 44 5.19 -11.36 -14.64
C MET A 44 4.63 -10.99 -16.01
N GLY A 45 5.09 -11.64 -17.10
CA GLY A 45 4.76 -11.25 -18.46
C GLY A 45 5.32 -9.89 -18.85
N VAL A 46 6.49 -9.54 -18.29
CA VAL A 46 7.17 -8.25 -18.52
C VAL A 46 8.57 -8.52 -19.05
N PRO A 47 8.76 -8.57 -20.39
CA PRO A 47 10.07 -8.79 -20.99
C PRO A 47 11.08 -7.72 -20.57
N GLY A 48 12.30 -8.14 -20.26
CA GLY A 48 13.37 -7.25 -19.86
C GLY A 48 13.21 -6.63 -18.47
N ILE A 49 12.36 -7.20 -17.62
CA ILE A 49 12.10 -6.69 -16.28
C ILE A 49 13.40 -6.51 -15.48
N GLU A 50 13.51 -5.36 -14.86
CA GLU A 50 14.45 -5.06 -13.80
C GLU A 50 13.74 -4.16 -12.79
N ALA A 51 13.57 -4.63 -11.57
CA ALA A 51 12.84 -3.91 -10.54
C ALA A 51 13.44 -4.17 -9.16
N GLU A 52 13.37 -3.17 -8.31
CA GLU A 52 13.57 -3.32 -6.88
C GLU A 52 12.28 -3.85 -6.25
N HIS A 53 12.39 -4.93 -5.52
CA HIS A 53 11.28 -5.56 -4.81
C HIS A 53 11.51 -5.42 -3.31
N VAL A 54 10.61 -4.71 -2.64
CA VAL A 54 10.67 -4.46 -1.20
C VAL A 54 9.49 -5.14 -0.52
N THR A 55 9.75 -5.88 0.54
CA THR A 55 8.74 -6.51 1.37
C THR A 55 8.63 -5.76 2.69
N LEU A 56 7.43 -5.26 2.99
CA LEU A 56 7.08 -4.61 4.25
C LEU A 56 6.13 -5.52 5.03
N VAL A 57 6.37 -5.69 6.31
CA VAL A 57 5.64 -6.63 7.16
C VAL A 57 5.07 -5.90 8.38
N LEU A 58 3.81 -6.16 8.67
CA LEU A 58 3.21 -5.80 9.94
C LEU A 58 3.48 -6.95 10.90
N GLU A 59 4.42 -6.72 11.85
CA GLU A 59 4.78 -7.68 12.88
C GLU A 59 3.68 -7.79 13.94
N ASP A 60 3.73 -8.84 14.75
CA ASP A 60 2.84 -9.07 15.90
C ASP A 60 1.35 -9.24 15.53
N VAL A 61 1.05 -9.54 14.27
CA VAL A 61 -0.29 -9.91 13.82
C VAL A 61 -0.29 -11.32 13.20
N SER A 62 -1.40 -12.02 13.33
CA SER A 62 -1.58 -13.36 12.74
C SER A 62 -2.92 -13.42 12.03
N PRO A 63 -2.97 -13.86 10.77
CA PRO A 63 -1.82 -14.18 9.91
C PRO A 63 -0.96 -12.95 9.57
N ARG A 64 0.29 -13.18 9.19
CA ARG A 64 1.23 -12.13 8.77
C ARG A 64 0.62 -11.28 7.67
N THR A 65 0.65 -9.98 7.85
CA THR A 65 0.18 -9.01 6.86
C THR A 65 1.37 -8.39 6.13
N GLU A 66 1.34 -8.38 4.82
CA GLU A 66 2.47 -7.99 4.00
C GLU A 66 2.04 -7.02 2.90
N ILE A 67 2.84 -5.97 2.70
CA ILE A 67 2.78 -5.07 1.55
C ILE A 67 4.10 -5.22 0.79
N GLN A 68 4.01 -5.38 -0.51
CA GLN A 68 5.18 -5.42 -1.38
C GLN A 68 5.19 -4.17 -2.27
N LEU A 69 6.37 -3.60 -2.46
CA LEU A 69 6.59 -2.48 -3.35
C LEU A 69 7.47 -2.93 -4.51
N LEU A 70 7.10 -2.54 -5.71
CA LEU A 70 7.91 -2.73 -6.90
C LEU A 70 8.28 -1.37 -7.49
N ARG A 71 9.58 -1.12 -7.62
CA ARG A 71 10.10 0.03 -8.33
C ARG A 71 10.79 -0.43 -9.60
N TYR A 72 10.12 -0.26 -10.74
CA TYR A 72 10.66 -0.64 -12.04
C TYR A 72 11.79 0.30 -12.45
N ARG A 73 12.93 -0.28 -12.77
CA ARG A 73 14.01 0.39 -13.50
C ARG A 73 13.83 0.20 -14.99
N HIS A 74 13.30 -0.96 -15.39
CA HIS A 74 12.96 -1.30 -16.77
C HIS A 74 11.86 -2.37 -16.79
N PRO A 75 10.85 -2.27 -17.68
CA PRO A 75 10.51 -1.07 -18.47
C PRO A 75 10.00 0.08 -17.59
N GLU A 76 9.88 1.27 -18.18
CA GLU A 76 9.28 2.42 -17.50
C GLU A 76 7.86 2.09 -17.04
N PRO A 77 7.50 2.35 -15.76
CA PRO A 77 6.15 2.05 -15.29
C PRO A 77 5.10 2.92 -15.99
N LEU A 78 3.95 2.31 -16.26
CA LEU A 78 2.83 2.98 -16.94
C LEU A 78 2.01 3.78 -15.92
N PRO A 79 1.79 5.08 -16.14
CA PRO A 79 0.92 5.87 -15.26
C PRO A 79 -0.54 5.48 -15.45
N ASP A 80 -1.31 5.52 -14.37
CA ASP A 80 -2.77 5.45 -14.40
C ASP A 80 -3.33 6.83 -14.05
N PRO A 81 -3.86 7.60 -15.04
CA PRO A 81 -4.37 8.94 -14.79
C PRO A 81 -5.62 8.97 -13.89
N HIS A 82 -6.25 7.83 -13.68
CA HIS A 82 -7.46 7.67 -12.87
C HIS A 82 -7.18 6.98 -11.52
N ILE A 83 -5.92 6.83 -11.13
CA ILE A 83 -5.57 6.09 -9.90
C ILE A 83 -6.29 6.62 -8.65
N ARG A 84 -6.57 7.92 -8.59
CA ARG A 84 -7.25 8.57 -7.46
C ARG A 84 -8.77 8.51 -7.54
N ASP A 85 -9.34 8.17 -8.69
CA ASP A 85 -10.78 8.19 -8.92
C ASP A 85 -11.41 6.92 -8.34
N LEU A 86 -12.35 7.07 -7.41
CA LEU A 86 -12.97 5.94 -6.72
C LEU A 86 -14.16 5.34 -7.48
N ASN A 87 -14.46 5.85 -8.66
CA ASN A 87 -15.48 5.31 -9.57
C ASN A 87 -14.88 4.63 -10.80
N LYS A 88 -13.55 4.43 -10.86
CA LYS A 88 -12.92 3.66 -11.93
C LYS A 88 -13.13 2.17 -11.72
N LEU A 89 -13.13 1.40 -12.79
CA LEU A 89 -13.17 -0.05 -12.73
C LEU A 89 -11.86 -0.62 -12.18
N GLY A 90 -11.96 -1.72 -11.44
CA GLY A 90 -10.83 -2.41 -10.85
C GLY A 90 -10.65 -2.09 -9.37
N MET A 91 -9.40 -2.12 -8.91
CA MET A 91 -9.08 -1.82 -7.51
C MET A 91 -9.54 -0.41 -7.11
N ASN A 92 -10.23 -0.31 -5.98
CA ASN A 92 -10.69 0.96 -5.43
C ASN A 92 -9.75 1.48 -4.34
N HIS A 93 -9.55 0.71 -3.29
CA HIS A 93 -8.70 1.10 -2.17
C HIS A 93 -8.29 -0.13 -1.35
N ILE A 94 -7.34 0.08 -0.44
CA ILE A 94 -6.99 -0.87 0.60
C ILE A 94 -7.33 -0.27 1.95
N CYS A 95 -7.97 -1.05 2.84
CA CYS A 95 -8.37 -0.61 4.15
C CYS A 95 -7.65 -1.39 5.25
N PHE A 96 -7.13 -0.65 6.25
CA PHE A 96 -6.55 -1.21 7.46
C PHE A 96 -7.43 -0.89 8.66
N ALA A 97 -7.72 -1.90 9.47
CA ALA A 97 -8.39 -1.69 10.75
C ALA A 97 -7.39 -1.19 11.80
N VAL A 98 -7.78 -0.18 12.54
CA VAL A 98 -6.96 0.43 13.61
C VAL A 98 -7.76 0.50 14.91
N SER A 99 -7.03 0.61 16.03
CA SER A 99 -7.66 0.71 17.36
C SER A 99 -8.05 2.14 17.73
N ASP A 100 -7.34 3.14 17.20
CA ASP A 100 -7.58 4.56 17.47
C ASP A 100 -7.30 5.37 16.21
N ILE A 101 -8.36 5.66 15.45
CA ILE A 101 -8.25 6.31 14.15
C ILE A 101 -7.79 7.77 14.27
N GLU A 102 -8.19 8.47 15.34
CA GLU A 102 -7.77 9.84 15.58
C GLU A 102 -6.26 9.91 15.84
N ALA A 103 -5.74 9.00 16.65
CA ALA A 103 -4.30 8.91 16.93
C ALA A 103 -3.50 8.55 15.66
N GLU A 104 -4.00 7.62 14.84
CA GLU A 104 -3.34 7.25 13.58
C GLU A 104 -3.32 8.41 12.58
N VAL A 105 -4.43 9.12 12.43
CA VAL A 105 -4.50 10.32 11.57
C VAL A 105 -3.53 11.40 12.06
N ALA A 106 -3.45 11.62 13.37
CA ALA A 106 -2.51 12.59 13.94
C ALA A 106 -1.05 12.23 13.63
N LYS A 107 -0.68 10.95 13.76
CA LYS A 107 0.66 10.47 13.40
C LYS A 107 0.97 10.66 11.91
N LEU A 108 0.03 10.33 11.05
CA LEU A 108 0.17 10.51 9.60
C LEU A 108 0.41 11.98 9.26
N LYS A 109 -0.41 12.89 9.78
CA LYS A 109 -0.25 14.33 9.56
C LYS A 109 1.07 14.86 10.08
N ALA A 110 1.51 14.43 11.26
CA ALA A 110 2.80 14.80 11.84
C ALA A 110 4.00 14.34 10.97
N ASN A 111 3.82 13.31 10.17
CA ASN A 111 4.83 12.78 9.24
C ASN A 111 4.65 13.27 7.80
N GLY A 112 3.81 14.28 7.57
CA GLY A 112 3.64 14.91 6.27
C GLY A 112 2.69 14.21 5.30
N PHE A 113 1.86 13.29 5.79
CA PHE A 113 0.82 12.62 5.01
C PHE A 113 -0.53 13.30 5.19
N GLN A 114 -1.37 13.24 4.18
CA GLN A 114 -2.66 13.93 4.17
C GLN A 114 -3.83 12.97 4.12
N THR A 115 -4.92 13.34 4.78
CA THR A 115 -6.22 12.72 4.59
C THR A 115 -6.96 13.39 3.44
N ARG A 116 -7.83 12.64 2.75
CA ARG A 116 -8.68 13.18 1.67
C ARG A 116 -9.96 13.78 2.18
N ASN A 117 -10.40 13.38 3.37
CA ASN A 117 -11.64 13.79 4.01
C ASN A 117 -11.45 13.80 5.52
N GLU A 118 -12.42 14.35 6.22
CA GLU A 118 -12.51 14.23 7.67
C GLU A 118 -12.89 12.79 8.05
N ILE A 119 -12.60 12.42 9.31
CA ILE A 119 -13.06 11.15 9.86
C ILE A 119 -14.59 11.17 9.88
N MET A 120 -15.21 10.15 9.29
CA MET A 120 -16.65 10.02 9.22
C MET A 120 -17.08 8.77 9.98
N ASP A 121 -18.29 8.81 10.53
CA ASP A 121 -18.86 7.71 11.31
C ASP A 121 -20.12 7.18 10.60
N PHE A 122 -20.01 5.99 10.03
CA PHE A 122 -21.11 5.29 9.38
C PHE A 122 -20.78 3.79 9.23
N HIS A 123 -21.80 2.96 8.98
CA HIS A 123 -21.65 1.49 8.88
C HIS A 123 -20.93 0.87 10.07
N SER A 124 -21.25 1.34 11.29
CA SER A 124 -20.67 0.84 12.55
C SER A 124 -19.15 1.01 12.64
N ARG A 125 -18.60 1.97 11.93
CA ARG A 125 -17.17 2.28 11.89
C ARG A 125 -16.90 3.76 11.78
N LYS A 126 -15.77 4.19 12.32
CA LYS A 126 -15.15 5.45 11.89
C LYS A 126 -14.25 5.15 10.70
N LEU A 127 -14.29 5.99 9.68
CA LEU A 127 -13.59 5.77 8.41
C LEU A 127 -12.93 7.07 7.93
N VAL A 128 -11.77 6.94 7.29
CA VAL A 128 -11.08 8.06 6.65
C VAL A 128 -10.24 7.57 5.48
N PHE A 129 -10.26 8.30 4.37
CA PHE A 129 -9.35 8.07 3.25
C PHE A 129 -8.07 8.89 3.40
N ILE A 130 -6.96 8.27 2.99
CA ILE A 130 -5.61 8.83 3.04
C ILE A 130 -5.02 8.82 1.63
N ASP A 131 -4.23 9.83 1.30
CA ASP A 131 -3.41 9.82 0.10
C ASP A 131 -2.26 8.82 0.27
N GLY A 132 -2.38 7.68 -0.39
CA GLY A 132 -1.36 6.64 -0.43
C GLY A 132 -0.28 6.88 -1.48
N PRO A 133 0.63 5.91 -1.64
CA PRO A 133 1.70 5.98 -2.63
C PRO A 133 1.14 6.09 -4.05
N GLU A 134 1.73 6.94 -4.88
CA GLU A 134 1.39 7.10 -6.30
C GLU A 134 -0.09 7.42 -6.56
N GLY A 135 -0.79 7.99 -5.58
CA GLY A 135 -2.21 8.28 -5.68
C GLY A 135 -3.13 7.11 -5.34
N VAL A 136 -2.60 5.97 -4.91
CA VAL A 136 -3.40 4.86 -4.38
C VAL A 136 -4.19 5.33 -3.17
N THR A 137 -5.46 4.96 -3.10
CA THR A 137 -6.30 5.27 -1.95
C THR A 137 -6.08 4.25 -0.84
N VAL A 138 -5.72 4.75 0.33
CA VAL A 138 -5.64 3.96 1.57
C VAL A 138 -6.78 4.41 2.49
N GLU A 139 -7.42 3.47 3.16
CA GLU A 139 -8.48 3.76 4.13
C GLU A 139 -8.06 3.23 5.50
N LEU A 140 -8.39 3.98 6.53
CA LEU A 140 -8.36 3.47 7.90
C LEU A 140 -9.78 3.29 8.39
N SER A 141 -10.02 2.22 9.14
CA SER A 141 -11.30 1.95 9.78
C SER A 141 -11.11 1.57 11.26
N GLN A 142 -11.98 2.11 12.10
CA GLN A 142 -12.08 1.72 13.51
C GLN A 142 -13.49 1.24 13.77
N TRP A 143 -13.63 -0.02 14.16
CA TRP A 143 -14.92 -0.59 14.52
C TRP A 143 -15.40 -0.10 15.88
N HIS A 144 -16.69 0.14 16.00
CA HIS A 144 -17.33 0.41 17.29
C HIS A 144 -17.44 -0.81 18.16
#